data_80794478ce778592c2e99ef7be1d1382
#
_entry.id   80794478ce778592c2e99ef7be1d1382
#
_cell.length_a   1.000
_cell.length_b   1.000
_cell.length_c   1.000
_cell.angle_alpha   90.00
_cell.angle_beta   90.00
_cell.angle_gamma   90.00
#
_symmetry.space_group_name_H-M   'P 1'
#
loop_
_entity.id
_entity.type
_entity.pdbx_description
1 polymer ?
#
loop_
_entity_poly.entity_id
_entity_poly.type
_entity_poly.pdbx_seq_one_letter_code
_entity_poly.pdbx_strand_id
1 'polypeptide(L)'
;MTRDQKTISFIIVIVYTFIVLIGSCSHMFKQPYVDPVLKNAFDEWVNQCKLRDINYKRDIAKIDSILYAPLEEGYWGQCFGNKIIINSVAISPIDSFTLKLVMFHELGHCAFDYPHFEWGEDIMNSVLPQEKIIVYQYFWTILEDQYFYRYLTKKERRKIQKRLEKSDCFCILHEDKLQVKESN
;
A
#
# COMPACT_ATOMS: atom_id res chain seq x y z
N MET A 1 8.88 -59.21 5.03
CA MET A 1 8.54 -57.85 5.49
C MET A 1 7.44 -57.98 6.48
N THR A 2 7.72 -57.65 7.74
CA THR A 2 6.78 -57.78 8.83
C THR A 2 5.63 -56.73 8.71
N ARG A 3 4.53 -56.99 9.36
CA ARG A 3 3.36 -56.08 9.35
C ARG A 3 3.75 -54.67 9.79
N ASP A 4 4.64 -54.56 10.78
CA ASP A 4 5.14 -53.29 11.29
C ASP A 4 6.01 -52.51 10.27
N GLN A 5 6.83 -53.20 9.46
CA GLN A 5 7.64 -52.56 8.43
C GLN A 5 6.76 -51.94 7.33
N LYS A 6 5.64 -52.58 6.98
CA LYS A 6 4.68 -52.01 6.00
C LYS A 6 4.02 -50.77 6.54
N THR A 7 3.63 -50.76 7.81
CA THR A 7 2.99 -49.60 8.46
C THR A 7 3.94 -48.41 8.55
N ILE A 8 5.20 -48.64 8.96
CA ILE A 8 6.22 -47.58 9.03
C ILE A 8 6.49 -46.99 7.64
N SER A 9 6.64 -47.83 6.63
CA SER A 9 6.88 -47.38 5.25
C SER A 9 5.73 -46.51 4.72
N PHE A 10 4.48 -46.88 5.04
CA PHE A 10 3.29 -46.13 4.63
C PHE A 10 3.21 -44.77 5.32
N ILE A 11 3.53 -44.68 6.59
CA ILE A 11 3.57 -43.40 7.36
C ILE A 11 4.64 -42.47 6.78
N ILE A 12 5.84 -42.99 6.47
CA ILE A 12 6.92 -42.19 5.87
C ILE A 12 6.50 -41.62 4.51
N VAL A 13 5.84 -42.39 3.67
CA VAL A 13 5.34 -41.92 2.38
C VAL A 13 4.29 -40.81 2.55
N ILE A 14 3.35 -40.95 3.50
CA ILE A 14 2.34 -39.91 3.78
C ILE A 14 3.00 -38.62 4.27
N VAL A 15 3.94 -38.71 5.22
CA VAL A 15 4.64 -37.55 5.75
C VAL A 15 5.45 -36.86 4.66
N TYR A 16 6.14 -37.64 3.82
CA TYR A 16 6.92 -37.07 2.71
C TYR A 16 6.04 -36.40 1.66
N THR A 17 4.91 -37.00 1.27
CA THR A 17 3.94 -36.37 0.37
C THR A 17 3.34 -35.10 0.96
N PHE A 18 3.07 -35.07 2.27
CA PHE A 18 2.56 -33.89 2.95
C PHE A 18 3.61 -32.74 2.97
N ILE A 19 4.88 -33.07 3.23
CA ILE A 19 5.99 -32.11 3.20
C ILE A 19 6.17 -31.55 1.78
N VAL A 20 6.12 -32.39 0.76
CA VAL A 20 6.23 -31.96 -0.64
C VAL A 20 5.04 -31.09 -1.04
N LEU A 21 3.83 -31.43 -0.64
CA LEU A 21 2.63 -30.63 -0.91
C LEU A 21 2.67 -29.26 -0.21
N ILE A 22 3.13 -29.20 1.04
CA ILE A 22 3.30 -27.94 1.77
C ILE A 22 4.43 -27.11 1.16
N GLY A 23 5.55 -27.74 0.79
CA GLY A 23 6.67 -27.05 0.15
C GLY A 23 6.34 -26.52 -1.25
N SER A 24 5.44 -27.17 -1.98
CA SER A 24 5.01 -26.72 -3.32
C SER A 24 4.00 -25.56 -3.27
N CYS A 25 3.39 -25.29 -2.11
CA CYS A 25 2.35 -24.25 -1.96
C CYS A 25 2.90 -22.88 -1.59
N SER A 26 4.22 -22.70 -1.44
CA SER A 26 4.83 -21.40 -1.40
C SER A 26 4.82 -20.81 -2.83
N HIS A 27 3.65 -20.39 -3.32
CA HIS A 27 3.58 -19.44 -4.43
C HIS A 27 4.42 -18.23 -3.99
N MET A 28 5.66 -18.17 -4.45
CA MET A 28 6.48 -16.98 -4.31
C MET A 28 5.76 -15.90 -5.12
N PHE A 29 4.97 -15.07 -4.43
CA PHE A 29 4.41 -13.87 -5.06
C PHE A 29 5.57 -13.09 -5.66
N LYS A 30 5.49 -12.81 -6.95
CA LYS A 30 6.46 -11.99 -7.63
C LYS A 30 6.55 -10.64 -6.90
N GLN A 31 7.75 -10.30 -6.45
CA GLN A 31 8.01 -8.97 -5.90
C GLN A 31 8.44 -8.06 -7.05
N PRO A 32 8.01 -6.79 -7.06
CA PRO A 32 8.50 -5.84 -8.05
C PRO A 32 10.00 -5.60 -7.88
N TYR A 33 10.67 -5.30 -8.96
CA TYR A 33 11.96 -4.63 -8.86
C TYR A 33 11.74 -3.24 -8.29
N VAL A 34 12.47 -2.85 -7.26
CA VAL A 34 12.40 -1.53 -6.62
C VAL A 34 13.77 -0.88 -6.69
N ASP A 35 13.84 0.31 -7.29
CA ASP A 35 15.06 1.11 -7.33
C ASP A 35 15.59 1.32 -5.90
N PRO A 36 16.89 1.15 -5.64
CA PRO A 36 17.49 1.32 -4.31
C PRO A 36 17.14 2.65 -3.61
N VAL A 37 17.03 3.75 -4.36
CA VAL A 37 16.63 5.07 -3.84
C VAL A 37 15.23 5.04 -3.22
N LEU A 38 14.33 4.23 -3.78
CA LEU A 38 12.92 4.14 -3.40
C LEU A 38 12.64 3.05 -2.36
N LYS A 39 13.65 2.22 -2.04
CA LYS A 39 13.47 1.02 -1.22
C LYS A 39 12.87 1.32 0.15
N ASN A 40 13.32 2.37 0.82
CA ASN A 40 12.82 2.72 2.15
C ASN A 40 11.34 3.13 2.11
N ALA A 41 10.93 3.93 1.13
CA ALA A 41 9.54 4.36 0.98
C ALA A 41 8.61 3.17 0.65
N PHE A 42 9.06 2.25 -0.20
CA PHE A 42 8.33 1.03 -0.51
C PHE A 42 8.21 0.09 0.69
N ASP A 43 9.30 -0.13 1.43
CA ASP A 43 9.29 -0.97 2.62
C ASP A 43 8.40 -0.41 3.73
N GLU A 44 8.33 0.91 3.87
CA GLU A 44 7.41 1.55 4.79
C GLU A 44 5.95 1.25 4.40
N TRP A 45 5.58 1.42 3.13
CA TRP A 45 4.24 1.06 2.65
C TRP A 45 3.91 -0.41 2.91
N VAL A 46 4.84 -1.33 2.60
CA VAL A 46 4.69 -2.76 2.88
C VAL A 46 4.48 -3.02 4.38
N ASN A 47 5.25 -2.34 5.23
CA ASN A 47 5.13 -2.48 6.67
C ASN A 47 3.77 -1.97 7.17
N GLN A 48 3.29 -0.87 6.66
CA GLN A 48 1.97 -0.34 7.00
C GLN A 48 0.82 -1.27 6.56
N CYS A 49 0.97 -1.92 5.40
CA CYS A 49 0.04 -2.98 5.01
C CYS A 49 0.03 -4.15 6.00
N LYS A 50 1.21 -4.60 6.44
CA LYS A 50 1.33 -5.70 7.43
C LYS A 50 0.72 -5.34 8.78
N LEU A 51 0.99 -4.13 9.29
CA LEU A 51 0.45 -3.64 10.57
C LEU A 51 -1.09 -3.58 10.59
N ARG A 52 -1.72 -3.48 9.42
CA ARG A 52 -3.17 -3.41 9.24
C ARG A 52 -3.79 -4.70 8.72
N ASP A 53 -3.03 -5.81 8.69
CA ASP A 53 -3.46 -7.12 8.16
C ASP A 53 -4.01 -7.05 6.73
N ILE A 54 -3.47 -6.13 5.90
CA ILE A 54 -3.85 -5.98 4.50
C ILE A 54 -3.11 -7.03 3.66
N ASN A 55 -3.86 -7.80 2.89
CA ASN A 55 -3.28 -8.79 1.97
C ASN A 55 -2.83 -8.13 0.66
N TYR A 56 -1.77 -7.34 0.73
CA TYR A 56 -1.22 -6.56 -0.39
C TYR A 56 -0.45 -7.40 -1.42
N LYS A 57 -0.05 -8.64 -1.08
CA LYS A 57 0.87 -9.44 -1.93
C LYS A 57 0.33 -9.68 -3.32
N ARG A 58 -0.97 -9.94 -3.45
CA ARG A 58 -1.63 -10.12 -4.75
C ARG A 58 -1.63 -8.84 -5.57
N ASP A 59 -1.78 -7.71 -4.91
CA ASP A 59 -1.93 -6.42 -5.56
C ASP A 59 -0.57 -5.91 -6.07
N ILE A 60 0.49 -6.01 -5.27
CA ILE A 60 1.85 -5.65 -5.74
C ILE A 60 2.42 -6.64 -6.77
N ALA A 61 1.93 -7.88 -6.83
CA ALA A 61 2.37 -8.84 -7.85
C ALA A 61 2.00 -8.42 -9.28
N LYS A 62 1.06 -7.46 -9.44
CA LYS A 62 0.72 -6.83 -10.72
C LYS A 62 1.81 -5.85 -11.19
N ILE A 63 2.67 -5.39 -10.29
CA ILE A 63 3.71 -4.40 -10.54
C ILE A 63 5.03 -5.12 -10.85
N ASP A 64 5.62 -4.82 -11.99
CA ASP A 64 6.90 -5.39 -12.40
C ASP A 64 8.08 -4.60 -11.84
N SER A 65 7.97 -3.26 -11.84
CA SER A 65 9.06 -2.39 -11.43
C SER A 65 8.59 -1.05 -10.87
N ILE A 66 9.38 -0.53 -9.94
CA ILE A 66 9.24 0.79 -9.32
C ILE A 66 10.58 1.49 -9.53
N LEU A 67 10.59 2.52 -10.35
CA LEU A 67 11.79 3.16 -10.89
C LEU A 67 11.92 4.61 -10.42
N TYR A 68 13.15 5.03 -10.18
CA TYR A 68 13.50 6.43 -9.97
C TYR A 68 14.14 6.96 -11.25
N ALA A 69 13.36 7.66 -12.07
CA ALA A 69 13.76 8.07 -13.41
C ALA A 69 13.10 9.40 -13.81
N PRO A 70 13.64 10.12 -14.83
CA PRO A 70 13.02 11.33 -15.34
C PRO A 70 11.60 11.06 -15.86
N LEU A 71 10.68 11.96 -15.53
CA LEU A 71 9.35 12.09 -16.14
C LEU A 71 9.21 13.46 -16.78
N GLU A 72 8.14 13.64 -17.55
CA GLU A 72 7.77 14.94 -18.11
C GLU A 72 7.54 15.97 -17.00
N GLU A 73 7.70 17.25 -17.37
CA GLU A 73 7.46 18.35 -16.44
C GLU A 73 6.02 18.36 -15.94
N GLY A 74 5.86 18.63 -14.66
CA GLY A 74 4.55 18.65 -13.97
C GLY A 74 4.15 17.33 -13.29
N TYR A 75 4.84 16.21 -13.57
CA TYR A 75 4.57 14.93 -12.87
C TYR A 75 5.60 14.65 -11.80
N TRP A 76 5.15 14.30 -10.60
CA TRP A 76 6.01 13.82 -9.51
C TRP A 76 6.15 12.29 -9.50
N GLY A 77 5.13 11.61 -9.96
CA GLY A 77 5.10 10.17 -10.15
C GLY A 77 4.10 9.78 -11.22
N GLN A 78 4.14 8.53 -11.62
CA GLN A 78 3.19 7.97 -12.56
C GLN A 78 3.06 6.45 -12.38
N CYS A 79 1.82 5.98 -12.21
CA CYS A 79 1.45 4.59 -12.37
C CYS A 79 1.08 4.34 -13.85
N PHE A 80 1.86 3.53 -14.54
CA PHE A 80 1.63 3.21 -15.96
C PHE A 80 1.66 1.68 -16.17
N GLY A 81 0.48 1.09 -16.34
CA GLY A 81 0.35 -0.35 -16.51
C GLY A 81 0.89 -1.13 -15.31
N ASN A 82 1.99 -1.85 -15.51
CA ASN A 82 2.68 -2.63 -14.48
C ASN A 82 3.94 -1.95 -13.92
N LYS A 83 4.09 -0.65 -14.11
CA LYS A 83 5.26 0.12 -13.66
C LYS A 83 4.84 1.35 -12.88
N ILE A 84 5.66 1.68 -11.88
CA ILE A 84 5.62 2.97 -11.19
C ILE A 84 6.92 3.69 -11.51
N ILE A 85 6.83 4.97 -11.84
CA ILE A 85 7.98 5.83 -12.03
C ILE A 85 7.84 7.02 -11.08
N ILE A 86 8.86 7.27 -10.27
CA ILE A 86 8.98 8.46 -9.42
C ILE A 86 9.99 9.40 -10.09
N ASN A 87 9.60 10.65 -10.27
CA ASN A 87 10.36 11.62 -11.07
C ASN A 87 11.65 12.06 -10.38
N SER A 88 12.78 11.60 -10.90
CA SER A 88 14.12 11.95 -10.40
C SER A 88 14.55 13.40 -10.64
N VAL A 89 13.85 14.12 -11.52
CA VAL A 89 14.10 15.55 -11.79
C VAL A 89 13.31 16.42 -10.81
N ALA A 90 12.08 16.02 -10.48
CA ALA A 90 11.19 16.79 -9.63
C ALA A 90 11.44 16.57 -8.12
N ILE A 91 11.89 15.38 -7.72
CA ILE A 91 12.05 14.99 -6.31
C ILE A 91 13.49 14.60 -6.06
N SER A 92 14.13 15.26 -5.09
CA SER A 92 15.49 14.91 -4.64
C SER A 92 15.52 13.57 -3.91
N PRO A 93 16.57 12.73 -4.11
CA PRO A 93 16.70 11.45 -3.40
C PRO A 93 16.89 11.61 -1.88
N ILE A 94 17.23 12.80 -1.39
CA ILE A 94 17.35 13.11 0.04
C ILE A 94 16.02 13.57 0.67
N ASP A 95 15.04 13.93 -0.13
CA ASP A 95 13.69 14.26 0.36
C ASP A 95 12.85 13.00 0.58
N SER A 96 13.15 12.33 1.68
CA SER A 96 12.55 11.05 2.04
C SER A 96 11.03 11.14 2.25
N PHE A 97 10.52 12.30 2.70
CA PHE A 97 9.09 12.46 2.92
C PHE A 97 8.34 12.59 1.60
N THR A 98 8.79 13.44 0.68
CA THR A 98 8.17 13.58 -0.64
C THR A 98 8.24 12.27 -1.43
N LEU A 99 9.38 11.56 -1.38
CA LEU A 99 9.49 10.22 -1.98
C LEU A 99 8.46 9.24 -1.41
N LYS A 100 8.26 9.25 -0.09
CA LYS A 100 7.24 8.43 0.58
C LYS A 100 5.83 8.81 0.15
N LEU A 101 5.50 10.09 0.19
CA LEU A 101 4.18 10.59 -0.18
C LEU A 101 3.80 10.18 -1.61
N VAL A 102 4.69 10.42 -2.59
CA VAL A 102 4.46 10.06 -3.98
C VAL A 102 4.45 8.55 -4.18
N MET A 103 5.29 7.79 -3.45
CA MET A 103 5.26 6.32 -3.48
C MET A 103 3.89 5.78 -3.04
N PHE A 104 3.34 6.28 -1.94
CA PHE A 104 2.01 5.87 -1.46
C PHE A 104 0.92 6.24 -2.45
N HIS A 105 1.00 7.42 -3.08
CA HIS A 105 0.09 7.87 -4.12
C HIS A 105 0.09 6.90 -5.31
N GLU A 106 1.24 6.61 -5.89
CA GLU A 106 1.35 5.75 -7.06
C GLU A 106 1.01 4.28 -6.75
N LEU A 107 1.35 3.79 -5.55
CA LEU A 107 0.90 2.47 -5.10
C LEU A 107 -0.62 2.44 -4.88
N GLY A 108 -1.23 3.54 -4.50
CA GLY A 108 -2.69 3.68 -4.46
C GLY A 108 -3.30 3.40 -5.81
N HIS A 109 -2.76 3.96 -6.88
CA HIS A 109 -3.22 3.69 -8.24
C HIS A 109 -2.90 2.26 -8.69
N CYS A 110 -1.64 1.88 -8.66
CA CYS A 110 -1.18 0.63 -9.27
C CYS A 110 -1.56 -0.63 -8.48
N ALA A 111 -1.56 -0.60 -7.14
CA ALA A 111 -1.87 -1.76 -6.32
C ALA A 111 -3.34 -1.80 -5.93
N PHE A 112 -3.92 -0.68 -5.50
CA PHE A 112 -5.26 -0.62 -4.92
C PHE A 112 -6.34 -0.11 -5.87
N ASP A 113 -5.99 0.27 -7.10
CA ASP A 113 -6.91 0.83 -8.10
C ASP A 113 -7.67 2.08 -7.57
N TYR A 114 -7.03 2.91 -6.72
CA TYR A 114 -7.62 4.12 -6.20
C TYR A 114 -7.67 5.21 -7.27
N PRO A 115 -8.81 5.90 -7.43
CA PRO A 115 -8.87 7.13 -8.22
C PRO A 115 -8.25 8.30 -7.46
N HIS A 116 -8.07 9.43 -8.13
CA HIS A 116 -7.80 10.69 -7.44
C HIS A 116 -8.98 11.14 -6.59
N PHE A 117 -8.67 11.81 -5.48
CA PHE A 117 -9.65 12.49 -4.63
C PHE A 117 -9.34 13.98 -4.65
N GLU A 118 -10.33 14.79 -5.01
CA GLU A 118 -10.14 16.23 -5.22
C GLU A 118 -10.55 17.08 -4.00
N TRP A 119 -11.06 16.42 -2.95
CA TRP A 119 -11.62 17.11 -1.78
C TRP A 119 -10.76 16.86 -0.54
N GLY A 120 -10.43 17.98 0.14
CA GLY A 120 -9.65 17.94 1.39
C GLY A 120 -8.18 17.59 1.19
N GLU A 121 -7.50 17.32 2.31
CA GLU A 121 -6.11 16.83 2.30
C GLU A 121 -6.11 15.31 2.24
N ASP A 122 -5.56 14.75 1.17
CA ASP A 122 -5.55 13.31 0.90
C ASP A 122 -4.29 12.90 0.13
N ILE A 123 -3.74 11.71 0.45
CA ILE A 123 -2.59 11.17 -0.27
C ILE A 123 -2.91 10.99 -1.77
N MET A 124 -4.18 10.70 -2.11
CA MET A 124 -4.63 10.50 -3.49
C MET A 124 -5.09 11.79 -4.19
N ASN A 125 -4.73 12.97 -3.70
CA ASN A 125 -5.01 14.21 -4.43
C ASN A 125 -4.29 14.25 -5.78
N SER A 126 -5.01 14.68 -6.83
CA SER A 126 -4.46 14.79 -8.19
C SER A 126 -3.32 15.82 -8.29
N VAL A 127 -3.33 16.81 -7.40
CA VAL A 127 -2.28 17.82 -7.28
C VAL A 127 -1.75 17.78 -5.84
N LEU A 128 -0.45 17.53 -5.69
CA LEU A 128 0.27 17.63 -4.42
C LEU A 128 1.05 18.96 -4.42
N PRO A 129 0.45 20.07 -3.98
CA PRO A 129 1.12 21.38 -4.05
C PRO A 129 2.35 21.37 -3.14
N GLN A 130 3.47 21.87 -3.65
CA GLN A 130 4.75 21.85 -2.94
C GLN A 130 4.68 22.60 -1.61
N GLU A 131 3.90 23.68 -1.55
CA GLU A 131 3.67 24.46 -0.32
C GLU A 131 2.92 23.69 0.77
N LYS A 132 2.21 22.62 0.43
CA LYS A 132 1.47 21.78 1.40
C LYS A 132 2.26 20.60 1.93
N ILE A 133 3.46 20.34 1.44
CA ILE A 133 4.29 19.19 1.91
C ILE A 133 4.46 19.19 3.42
N ILE A 134 4.67 20.36 4.03
CA ILE A 134 4.81 20.48 5.50
C ILE A 134 3.50 20.09 6.20
N VAL A 135 2.35 20.48 5.65
CA VAL A 135 1.03 20.10 6.17
C VAL A 135 0.84 18.60 6.10
N TYR A 136 1.14 17.97 4.96
CA TYR A 136 1.09 16.52 4.79
C TYR A 136 2.03 15.79 5.76
N GLN A 137 3.23 16.30 5.98
CA GLN A 137 4.17 15.73 6.94
C GLN A 137 3.64 15.78 8.37
N TYR A 138 3.02 16.90 8.77
CA TYR A 138 2.44 17.07 10.11
C TYR A 138 1.25 16.14 10.36
N PHE A 139 0.37 15.98 9.35
CA PHE A 139 -0.84 15.15 9.44
C PHE A 139 -0.65 13.73 8.92
N TRP A 140 0.60 13.29 8.67
CA TRP A 140 0.89 12.02 7.99
C TRP A 140 0.11 10.82 8.54
N THR A 141 0.09 10.64 9.86
CA THR A 141 -0.60 9.48 10.47
C THR A 141 -2.10 9.45 10.14
N ILE A 142 -2.74 10.61 10.07
CA ILE A 142 -4.16 10.72 9.75
C ILE A 142 -4.39 10.43 8.27
N LEU A 143 -3.59 11.01 7.40
CA LEU A 143 -3.65 10.80 5.96
C LEU A 143 -3.38 9.33 5.60
N GLU A 144 -2.42 8.71 6.26
CA GLU A 144 -2.10 7.30 6.11
C GLU A 144 -3.26 6.40 6.57
N ASP A 145 -3.89 6.70 7.70
CA ASP A 145 -5.07 5.98 8.17
C ASP A 145 -6.25 6.14 7.21
N GLN A 146 -6.48 7.33 6.64
CA GLN A 146 -7.49 7.55 5.61
C GLN A 146 -7.19 6.74 4.34
N TYR A 147 -5.95 6.74 3.88
CA TYR A 147 -5.49 5.99 2.71
C TYR A 147 -5.78 4.50 2.84
N PHE A 148 -5.39 3.87 3.96
CA PHE A 148 -5.64 2.45 4.18
C PHE A 148 -7.08 2.13 4.59
N TYR A 149 -7.83 3.10 5.13
CA TYR A 149 -9.24 2.93 5.49
C TYR A 149 -10.10 2.49 4.30
N ARG A 150 -9.77 2.90 3.10
CA ARG A 150 -10.49 2.53 1.87
C ARG A 150 -10.37 1.04 1.56
N TYR A 151 -9.22 0.44 1.87
CA TYR A 151 -8.96 -0.98 1.60
C TYR A 151 -9.61 -1.90 2.65
N LEU A 152 -9.84 -1.43 3.85
CA LEU A 152 -10.21 -2.24 5.00
C LEU A 152 -11.66 -2.74 4.95
N THR A 153 -11.92 -3.85 5.65
CA THR A 153 -13.26 -4.39 5.84
C THR A 153 -14.13 -3.42 6.67
N LYS A 154 -15.47 -3.57 6.57
CA LYS A 154 -16.41 -2.73 7.34
C LYS A 154 -16.14 -2.73 8.87
N LYS A 155 -15.65 -3.84 9.41
CA LYS A 155 -15.33 -3.97 10.85
C LYS A 155 -14.10 -3.14 11.22
N GLU A 156 -13.07 -3.22 10.39
CA GLU A 156 -11.81 -2.51 10.56
C GLU A 156 -12.01 -1.02 10.33
N ARG A 157 -12.79 -0.63 9.32
CA ARG A 157 -13.19 0.76 9.08
C ARG A 157 -13.81 1.39 10.34
N ARG A 158 -14.73 0.69 11.02
CA ARG A 158 -15.35 1.19 12.26
C ARG A 158 -14.35 1.37 13.41
N LYS A 159 -13.32 0.53 13.51
CA LYS A 159 -12.27 0.70 14.53
C LYS A 159 -11.43 1.95 14.28
N ILE A 160 -11.03 2.16 13.02
CA ILE A 160 -10.25 3.34 12.61
C ILE A 160 -11.09 4.60 12.78
N GLN A 161 -12.35 4.59 12.34
CA GLN A 161 -13.26 5.72 12.53
C GLN A 161 -13.35 6.15 14.00
N LYS A 162 -13.52 5.21 14.94
CA LYS A 162 -13.54 5.51 16.38
C LYS A 162 -12.21 6.06 16.90
N ARG A 163 -11.08 5.70 16.30
CA ARG A 163 -9.76 6.24 16.66
C ARG A 163 -9.61 7.68 16.15
N LEU A 164 -10.00 7.93 14.91
CA LEU A 164 -9.99 9.26 14.31
C LEU A 164 -10.91 10.23 15.04
N GLU A 165 -12.10 9.79 15.46
CA GLU A 165 -13.05 10.56 16.28
C GLU A 165 -12.52 10.93 17.67
N LYS A 166 -11.55 10.21 18.20
CA LYS A 166 -10.90 10.49 19.48
C LYS A 166 -9.65 11.39 19.35
N SER A 167 -9.14 11.56 18.13
CA SER A 167 -8.05 12.49 17.90
C SER A 167 -8.62 13.91 17.76
N ASP A 168 -7.99 14.90 18.37
CA ASP A 168 -8.43 16.32 18.33
C ASP A 168 -8.39 16.95 16.92
N CYS A 169 -8.02 16.17 15.90
CA CYS A 169 -8.03 16.54 14.48
C CYS A 169 -9.38 16.27 13.76
N PHE A 170 -10.49 16.31 14.48
CA PHE A 170 -11.83 16.02 13.96
C PHE A 170 -12.34 16.99 12.86
N CYS A 171 -11.66 18.12 12.67
CA CYS A 171 -12.10 19.17 11.74
C CYS A 171 -12.05 18.76 10.26
N ILE A 172 -11.22 17.79 9.88
CA ILE A 172 -10.99 17.43 8.46
C ILE A 172 -12.08 16.49 7.93
N LEU A 173 -12.71 15.68 8.78
CA LEU A 173 -13.70 14.67 8.36
C LEU A 173 -15.16 15.14 8.39
N HIS A 174 -15.45 16.36 8.89
CA HIS A 174 -16.83 16.82 9.08
C HIS A 174 -17.41 17.55 7.87
N GLU A 175 -16.59 18.07 6.97
CA GLU A 175 -17.10 18.77 5.77
C GLU A 175 -17.77 17.82 4.77
N ASP A 176 -17.30 16.56 4.65
CA ASP A 176 -17.88 15.58 3.72
C ASP A 176 -19.30 15.12 4.07
N LYS A 177 -19.73 15.25 5.35
CA LYS A 177 -21.08 14.85 5.76
C LYS A 177 -22.16 15.89 5.49
N LEU A 178 -21.79 17.14 5.28
CA LEU A 178 -22.76 18.22 5.04
C LEU A 178 -23.19 18.32 3.58
N GLN A 179 -22.37 17.93 2.62
CA GLN A 179 -22.68 18.05 1.19
C GLN A 179 -23.56 16.92 0.62
N VAL A 180 -23.59 15.74 1.27
CA VAL A 180 -24.43 14.62 0.80
C VAL A 180 -25.93 14.82 1.12
N LYS A 181 -26.29 15.78 2.00
CA LYS A 181 -27.68 16.04 2.38
C LYS A 181 -28.41 17.07 1.51
N GLU A 182 -27.70 17.80 0.65
CA GLU A 182 -28.31 18.84 -0.19
C GLU A 182 -28.57 18.40 -1.65
N SER A 183 -28.25 17.15 -2.01
CA SER A 183 -28.43 16.60 -3.37
C SER A 183 -29.50 15.51 -3.49
N ASN A 184 -30.48 15.46 -2.58
CA ASN A 184 -31.69 14.65 -2.73
C ASN A 184 -32.95 15.49 -2.69
#